data_f303328a2f75cf7369b5e514f4b27172
#
_entry.id   f303328a2f75cf7369b5e514f4b27172
#
_cell.length_a   1.000
_cell.length_b   1.000
_cell.length_c   1.000
_cell.angle_alpha   90.00
_cell.angle_beta   90.00
_cell.angle_gamma   90.00
#
_symmetry.space_group_name_H-M   'P 1'
#
loop_
_entity.id
_entity.type
_entity.pdbx_description
1 polymer ?
#
loop_
_entity_poly.entity_id
_entity_poly.type
_entity_poly.pdbx_seq_one_letter_code
_entity_poly.pdbx_strand_id
1 'polypeptide(L)'
;MDLTKFLGQDSQEQSAQRLSKEEYAAQKKQEREEIWGMIDGKAQEVFQNGDSLKGFLDFMGQCKPQRTDNLFLLYAQNPEIRQVKTFEKWKEEGKVVKTGSKGYNFIVGQEYEKDGVIQQGYSIQKAYDISQIRTKQPEEAEPKPMDQLMEALLTDSEVRIQIADNLPDKVQAQYIPNKRTIYVRNGMSENATFHSISRELACASLDHHDGSYSRAGVSAQAYCAAYV
;
A
#
# COMPACT_ATOMS: atom_id res chain seq x y z
N MET A 1 -33.41 -55.98 -25.79
CA MET A 1 -32.76 -55.01 -24.90
C MET A 1 -32.61 -53.71 -25.69
N ASP A 2 -33.43 -52.76 -25.36
CA ASP A 2 -33.49 -51.48 -26.13
C ASP A 2 -32.46 -50.51 -25.51
N LEU A 3 -31.40 -50.25 -26.28
CA LEU A 3 -30.28 -49.36 -25.88
C LEU A 3 -30.56 -47.87 -26.13
N THR A 4 -31.74 -47.55 -26.67
CA THR A 4 -32.09 -46.14 -26.95
C THR A 4 -32.33 -45.30 -25.72
N LYS A 5 -32.52 -45.91 -24.52
CA LYS A 5 -32.66 -45.20 -23.24
C LYS A 5 -31.35 -44.66 -22.65
N PHE A 6 -30.20 -45.05 -23.19
CA PHE A 6 -28.88 -44.63 -22.71
C PHE A 6 -28.16 -43.64 -23.60
N LEU A 7 -28.77 -43.28 -24.77
CA LEU A 7 -28.18 -42.35 -25.72
C LEU A 7 -28.88 -40.98 -25.80
N GLY A 8 -29.49 -40.53 -24.70
CA GLY A 8 -30.29 -39.33 -24.72
C GLY A 8 -30.20 -38.53 -23.41
N GLN A 9 -29.01 -38.27 -22.89
CA GLN A 9 -28.77 -37.11 -22.06
C GLN A 9 -27.63 -36.32 -22.68
N ASP A 10 -27.98 -35.48 -23.65
CA ASP A 10 -27.17 -34.35 -24.03
C ASP A 10 -26.85 -33.58 -22.77
N SER A 11 -25.60 -33.70 -22.35
CA SER A 11 -24.98 -32.75 -21.51
C SER A 11 -25.10 -31.41 -22.21
N GLN A 12 -26.07 -30.59 -21.81
CA GLN A 12 -26.00 -29.17 -22.04
C GLN A 12 -24.76 -28.66 -21.32
N GLU A 13 -23.61 -28.89 -21.95
CA GLU A 13 -22.48 -28.01 -21.74
C GLU A 13 -23.00 -26.60 -22.06
N GLN A 14 -23.25 -25.84 -21.04
CA GLN A 14 -23.34 -24.40 -21.15
C GLN A 14 -22.00 -23.94 -21.73
N SER A 15 -21.93 -23.94 -23.07
CA SER A 15 -20.87 -23.28 -23.79
C SER A 15 -20.94 -21.83 -23.36
N ALA A 16 -20.04 -21.42 -22.47
CA ALA A 16 -19.83 -20.04 -22.11
C ALA A 16 -19.67 -19.30 -23.44
N GLN A 17 -20.69 -18.55 -23.84
CA GLN A 17 -20.71 -17.80 -25.08
C GLN A 17 -19.46 -16.94 -25.11
N ARG A 18 -18.51 -17.25 -26.00
CA ARG A 18 -17.29 -16.43 -26.13
C ARG A 18 -17.73 -15.06 -26.62
N LEU A 19 -17.57 -14.07 -25.76
CA LEU A 19 -17.82 -12.67 -26.09
C LEU A 19 -17.07 -12.30 -27.39
N SER A 20 -17.69 -11.48 -28.22
CA SER A 20 -16.99 -10.87 -29.36
C SER A 20 -15.79 -10.03 -28.83
N LYS A 21 -14.84 -9.72 -29.72
CA LYS A 21 -13.71 -8.85 -29.36
C LYS A 21 -14.17 -7.48 -28.85
N GLU A 22 -15.25 -6.96 -29.43
CA GLU A 22 -15.82 -5.66 -29.07
C GLU A 22 -16.51 -5.71 -27.69
N GLU A 23 -17.32 -6.74 -27.43
CA GLU A 23 -17.95 -6.95 -26.12
C GLU A 23 -16.90 -7.18 -25.02
N TYR A 24 -15.87 -7.97 -25.30
CA TYR A 24 -14.78 -8.17 -24.36
C TYR A 24 -14.02 -6.87 -24.05
N ALA A 25 -13.73 -6.06 -25.09
CA ALA A 25 -13.07 -4.76 -24.91
C ALA A 25 -13.94 -3.79 -24.11
N ALA A 26 -15.26 -3.76 -24.38
CA ALA A 26 -16.22 -2.94 -23.63
C ALA A 26 -16.30 -3.37 -22.15
N GLN A 27 -16.39 -4.68 -21.90
CA GLN A 27 -16.38 -5.23 -20.54
C GLN A 27 -15.10 -4.88 -19.77
N LYS A 28 -13.94 -5.00 -20.42
CA LYS A 28 -12.65 -4.63 -19.83
C LYS A 28 -12.50 -3.13 -19.58
N LYS A 29 -13.12 -2.31 -20.40
CA LYS A 29 -13.18 -0.87 -20.19
C LYS A 29 -14.05 -0.55 -18.98
N GLN A 30 -15.24 -1.14 -18.89
CA GLN A 30 -16.14 -0.95 -17.75
C GLN A 30 -15.49 -1.42 -16.43
N GLU A 31 -14.87 -2.59 -16.41
CA GLU A 31 -14.15 -3.10 -15.23
C GLU A 31 -13.09 -2.11 -14.75
N ARG A 32 -12.36 -1.49 -15.67
CA ARG A 32 -11.36 -0.45 -15.31
C ARG A 32 -12.01 0.80 -14.75
N GLU A 33 -13.09 1.28 -15.35
CA GLU A 33 -13.82 2.46 -14.88
C GLU A 33 -14.40 2.24 -13.47
N GLU A 34 -14.97 1.06 -13.21
CA GLU A 34 -15.46 0.68 -11.88
C GLU A 34 -14.34 0.66 -10.83
N ILE A 35 -13.17 0.10 -11.16
CA ILE A 35 -12.03 0.04 -10.23
C ILE A 35 -11.47 1.43 -9.94
N TRP A 36 -11.32 2.28 -10.94
CA TRP A 36 -10.90 3.67 -10.73
C TRP A 36 -11.94 4.46 -9.92
N GLY A 37 -13.22 4.23 -10.18
CA GLY A 37 -14.30 4.80 -9.37
C GLY A 37 -14.25 4.37 -7.91
N MET A 38 -13.89 3.10 -7.62
CA MET A 38 -13.67 2.62 -6.24
C MET A 38 -12.47 3.32 -5.57
N ILE A 39 -11.37 3.50 -6.29
CA ILE A 39 -10.17 4.16 -5.79
C ILE A 39 -10.48 5.62 -5.45
N ASP A 40 -11.05 6.35 -6.39
CA ASP A 40 -11.37 7.77 -6.23
C ASP A 40 -12.39 7.98 -5.10
N GLY A 41 -13.44 7.16 -5.05
CA GLY A 41 -14.43 7.21 -3.99
C GLY A 41 -13.83 6.93 -2.62
N LYS A 42 -12.96 5.93 -2.51
CA LYS A 42 -12.29 5.61 -1.25
C LYS A 42 -11.28 6.70 -0.86
N ALA A 43 -10.56 7.28 -1.80
CA ALA A 43 -9.67 8.41 -1.52
C ALA A 43 -10.45 9.60 -0.98
N GLN A 44 -11.58 9.96 -1.60
CA GLN A 44 -12.44 11.03 -1.09
C GLN A 44 -12.94 10.75 0.33
N GLU A 45 -13.40 9.52 0.63
CA GLU A 45 -13.85 9.11 1.96
C GLU A 45 -12.74 9.24 3.00
N VAL A 46 -11.54 8.76 2.68
CA VAL A 46 -10.38 8.80 3.58
C VAL A 46 -10.02 10.23 3.99
N PHE A 47 -10.11 11.18 3.07
CA PHE A 47 -9.74 12.57 3.34
C PHE A 47 -10.91 13.46 3.84
N GLN A 48 -12.08 12.89 4.11
CA GLN A 48 -13.22 13.65 4.64
C GLN A 48 -13.02 14.12 6.09
N ASN A 49 -12.36 13.32 6.92
CA ASN A 49 -12.13 13.63 8.33
C ASN A 49 -10.92 12.90 8.90
N GLY A 50 -10.49 13.29 10.10
CA GLY A 50 -9.31 12.73 10.76
C GLY A 50 -9.44 11.26 11.12
N ASP A 51 -10.62 10.78 11.49
CA ASP A 51 -10.83 9.37 11.87
C ASP A 51 -10.73 8.44 10.66
N SER A 52 -11.32 8.85 9.53
CA SER A 52 -11.20 8.12 8.27
C SER A 52 -9.74 8.05 7.79
N LEU A 53 -9.03 9.18 7.87
CA LEU A 53 -7.61 9.23 7.54
C LEU A 53 -6.80 8.33 8.47
N LYS A 54 -7.05 8.39 9.77
CA LYS A 54 -6.36 7.54 10.75
C LYS A 54 -6.58 6.06 10.45
N GLY A 55 -7.82 5.62 10.17
CA GLY A 55 -8.11 4.24 9.81
C GLY A 55 -7.35 3.77 8.57
N PHE A 56 -7.19 4.63 7.57
CA PHE A 56 -6.38 4.32 6.39
C PHE A 56 -4.89 4.24 6.70
N LEU A 57 -4.35 5.14 7.54
CA LEU A 57 -2.95 5.08 7.97
C LEU A 57 -2.67 3.83 8.81
N ASP A 58 -3.57 3.44 9.71
CA ASP A 58 -3.50 2.19 10.47
C ASP A 58 -3.46 0.98 9.52
N PHE A 59 -4.28 0.98 8.46
CA PHE A 59 -4.24 -0.04 7.42
C PHE A 59 -2.89 -0.05 6.68
N MET A 60 -2.36 1.11 6.28
CA MET A 60 -1.07 1.22 5.62
C MET A 60 0.07 0.66 6.47
N GLY A 61 0.09 0.96 7.77
CA GLY A 61 1.11 0.46 8.69
C GLY A 61 1.08 -1.06 8.89
N GLN A 62 -0.07 -1.68 8.67
CA GLN A 62 -0.25 -3.12 8.80
C GLN A 62 -0.13 -3.88 7.47
N CYS A 63 -0.44 -3.23 6.36
CA CYS A 63 -0.34 -3.79 5.03
C CYS A 63 1.09 -3.68 4.51
N LYS A 64 1.64 -4.76 3.92
CA LYS A 64 2.93 -4.64 3.26
C LYS A 64 2.90 -3.58 2.17
N PRO A 65 3.98 -2.80 1.99
CA PRO A 65 4.01 -1.67 1.06
C PRO A 65 3.52 -2.03 -0.34
N GLN A 66 2.65 -1.20 -0.86
CA GLN A 66 2.05 -1.27 -2.19
C GLN A 66 2.04 0.11 -2.82
N ARG A 67 1.74 0.19 -4.13
CA ARG A 67 1.45 1.47 -4.79
C ARG A 67 0.19 2.10 -4.18
N THR A 68 0.15 3.42 -4.14
CA THR A 68 -0.95 4.18 -3.50
C THR A 68 -2.33 3.82 -4.06
N ASP A 69 -2.46 3.65 -5.36
CA ASP A 69 -3.71 3.22 -6.01
C ASP A 69 -4.16 1.83 -5.51
N ASN A 70 -3.23 0.89 -5.37
CA ASN A 70 -3.53 -0.41 -4.80
C ASN A 70 -3.88 -0.35 -3.31
N LEU A 71 -3.27 0.54 -2.53
CA LEU A 71 -3.63 0.72 -1.11
C LEU A 71 -5.08 1.16 -0.95
N PHE A 72 -5.53 2.18 -1.71
CA PHE A 72 -6.93 2.59 -1.71
C PHE A 72 -7.86 1.48 -2.20
N LEU A 73 -7.50 0.80 -3.28
CA LEU A 73 -8.29 -0.30 -3.85
C LEU A 73 -8.43 -1.48 -2.86
N LEU A 74 -7.36 -1.87 -2.22
CA LEU A 74 -7.36 -2.95 -1.23
C LEU A 74 -8.15 -2.56 0.02
N TYR A 75 -7.94 -1.35 0.54
CA TYR A 75 -8.68 -0.82 1.68
C TYR A 75 -10.19 -0.74 1.41
N ALA A 76 -10.59 -0.35 0.20
CA ALA A 76 -11.99 -0.35 -0.22
C ALA A 76 -12.60 -1.76 -0.27
N GLN A 77 -11.83 -2.76 -0.65
CA GLN A 77 -12.29 -4.14 -0.74
C GLN A 77 -12.30 -4.88 0.61
N ASN A 78 -11.27 -4.69 1.42
CA ASN A 78 -11.19 -5.28 2.75
C ASN A 78 -10.07 -4.60 3.58
N PRO A 79 -10.40 -3.90 4.67
CA PRO A 79 -9.42 -3.26 5.55
C PRO A 79 -8.56 -4.22 6.39
N GLU A 80 -8.90 -5.52 6.41
CA GLU A 80 -8.15 -6.54 7.15
C GLU A 80 -6.98 -7.16 6.36
N ILE A 81 -6.78 -6.72 5.13
CA ILE A 81 -5.69 -7.20 4.27
C ILE A 81 -4.34 -6.83 4.88
N ARG A 82 -3.41 -7.79 4.87
CA ARG A 82 -2.04 -7.63 5.41
C ARG A 82 -0.97 -7.72 4.33
N GLN A 83 -1.07 -8.72 3.47
CA GLN A 83 -0.08 -8.95 2.42
C GLN A 83 -0.73 -9.63 1.23
N VAL A 84 -0.76 -8.95 0.10
CA VAL A 84 -1.30 -9.52 -1.14
C VAL A 84 -0.23 -9.80 -2.17
N LYS A 85 -0.42 -10.87 -2.90
CA LYS A 85 0.34 -11.22 -4.11
C LYS A 85 -0.60 -11.89 -5.11
N THR A 86 -0.25 -11.83 -6.40
CA THR A 86 -0.95 -12.61 -7.42
C THR A 86 -0.77 -14.10 -7.18
N PHE A 87 -1.61 -14.91 -7.81
CA PHE A 87 -1.54 -16.37 -7.68
C PHE A 87 -0.16 -16.89 -8.11
N GLU A 88 0.40 -16.35 -9.17
CA GLU A 88 1.70 -16.72 -9.72
C GLU A 88 2.82 -16.43 -8.71
N LYS A 89 2.80 -15.23 -8.10
CA LYS A 89 3.81 -14.85 -7.09
C LYS A 89 3.75 -15.70 -5.84
N TRP A 90 2.55 -16.09 -5.38
CA TRP A 90 2.43 -17.04 -4.26
C TRP A 90 2.96 -18.42 -4.64
N LYS A 91 2.70 -18.88 -5.86
CA LYS A 91 3.19 -20.17 -6.38
C LYS A 91 4.72 -20.18 -6.51
N GLU A 92 5.33 -19.10 -6.99
CA GLU A 92 6.79 -18.95 -7.06
C GLU A 92 7.45 -19.07 -5.67
N GLU A 93 6.76 -18.62 -4.61
CA GLU A 93 7.21 -18.76 -3.23
C GLU A 93 6.87 -20.14 -2.61
N GLY A 94 6.39 -21.07 -3.41
CA GLY A 94 6.00 -22.40 -2.93
C GLY A 94 4.74 -22.42 -2.05
N LYS A 95 3.94 -21.33 -2.08
CA LYS A 95 2.72 -21.18 -1.27
C LYS A 95 1.48 -21.47 -2.10
N VAL A 96 0.44 -22.02 -1.45
CA VAL A 96 -0.78 -22.48 -2.12
C VAL A 96 -1.98 -21.69 -1.61
N VAL A 97 -2.73 -21.08 -2.53
CA VAL A 97 -3.99 -20.41 -2.22
C VAL A 97 -5.05 -21.44 -1.82
N LYS A 98 -5.81 -21.17 -0.76
CA LYS A 98 -6.91 -22.03 -0.30
C LYS A 98 -7.98 -22.13 -1.38
N THR A 99 -8.48 -23.33 -1.60
CA THR A 99 -9.57 -23.59 -2.58
C THR A 99 -10.82 -22.78 -2.21
N GLY A 100 -11.45 -22.17 -3.20
CA GLY A 100 -12.65 -21.34 -3.00
C GLY A 100 -12.37 -19.90 -2.53
N SER A 101 -11.10 -19.50 -2.35
CA SER A 101 -10.77 -18.11 -2.03
C SER A 101 -11.16 -17.18 -3.18
N LYS A 102 -11.83 -16.08 -2.85
CA LYS A 102 -12.09 -14.98 -3.81
C LYS A 102 -10.92 -14.02 -3.78
N GLY A 103 -10.27 -13.84 -4.93
CA GLY A 103 -9.17 -12.87 -5.07
C GLY A 103 -9.67 -11.43 -5.10
N TYR A 104 -8.88 -10.53 -4.54
CA TYR A 104 -9.08 -9.08 -4.59
C TYR A 104 -8.63 -8.52 -5.93
N ASN A 105 -9.28 -7.49 -6.43
CA ASN A 105 -8.80 -6.76 -7.60
C ASN A 105 -7.50 -6.05 -7.23
N PHE A 106 -6.53 -6.14 -8.14
CA PHE A 106 -5.19 -5.63 -7.91
C PHE A 106 -4.59 -5.12 -9.22
N ILE A 107 -4.00 -3.94 -9.20
CA ILE A 107 -3.40 -3.30 -10.36
C ILE A 107 -1.94 -3.76 -10.47
N VAL A 108 -1.62 -4.42 -11.58
CA VAL A 108 -0.26 -4.88 -11.89
C VAL A 108 0.28 -4.07 -13.06
N GLY A 109 1.44 -3.45 -12.86
CA GLY A 109 2.16 -2.81 -13.95
C GLY A 109 2.63 -3.85 -14.97
N GLN A 110 2.56 -3.51 -16.23
CA GLN A 110 3.06 -4.34 -17.32
C GLN A 110 3.70 -3.49 -18.40
N GLU A 111 4.72 -4.01 -19.03
CA GLU A 111 5.30 -3.44 -20.22
C GLU A 111 4.66 -4.07 -21.44
N TYR A 112 4.40 -3.28 -22.46
CA TYR A 112 3.93 -3.75 -23.75
C TYR A 112 4.58 -2.96 -24.88
N GLU A 113 4.80 -3.62 -26.01
CA GLU A 113 5.35 -3.01 -27.19
C GLU A 113 4.21 -2.47 -28.07
N LYS A 114 4.33 -1.22 -28.48
CA LYS A 114 3.45 -0.60 -29.45
C LYS A 114 4.28 0.23 -30.43
N ASP A 115 4.12 -0.07 -31.70
CA ASP A 115 4.83 0.61 -32.81
C ASP A 115 6.38 0.61 -32.65
N GLY A 116 6.94 -0.50 -32.10
CA GLY A 116 8.37 -0.65 -31.84
C GLY A 116 8.87 0.09 -30.60
N VAL A 117 7.97 0.67 -29.80
CA VAL A 117 8.30 1.39 -28.55
C VAL A 117 7.73 0.64 -27.34
N ILE A 118 8.57 0.39 -26.35
CA ILE A 118 8.13 -0.18 -25.05
C ILE A 118 7.36 0.89 -24.29
N GLN A 119 6.12 0.59 -23.97
CA GLN A 119 5.24 1.44 -23.19
C GLN A 119 4.90 0.78 -21.86
N GLN A 120 4.73 1.63 -20.84
CA GLN A 120 4.25 1.21 -19.53
C GLN A 120 2.73 1.22 -19.52
N GLY A 121 2.14 0.13 -19.05
CA GLY A 121 0.71 -0.01 -18.88
C GLY A 121 0.36 -0.73 -17.60
N TYR A 122 -0.89 -1.10 -17.45
CA TYR A 122 -1.35 -1.87 -16.30
C TYR A 122 -2.45 -2.85 -16.71
N SER A 123 -2.54 -3.92 -15.93
CA SER A 123 -3.63 -4.88 -16.00
C SER A 123 -4.27 -5.04 -14.63
N ILE A 124 -5.56 -5.38 -14.61
CA ILE A 124 -6.26 -5.75 -13.39
C ILE A 124 -6.18 -7.26 -13.26
N GLN A 125 -5.64 -7.71 -12.16
CA GLN A 125 -5.48 -9.13 -11.83
C GLN A 125 -6.13 -9.44 -10.49
N LYS A 126 -6.30 -10.72 -10.19
CA LYS A 126 -6.70 -11.16 -8.86
C LYS A 126 -5.47 -11.41 -8.00
N ALA A 127 -5.44 -10.79 -6.83
CA ALA A 127 -4.44 -11.03 -5.80
C ALA A 127 -5.10 -11.65 -4.57
N TYR A 128 -4.32 -12.39 -3.79
CA TYR A 128 -4.80 -13.14 -2.62
C TYR A 128 -4.01 -12.67 -1.40
N ASP A 129 -4.74 -12.44 -0.31
CA ASP A 129 -4.12 -12.09 0.96
C ASP A 129 -3.47 -13.30 1.63
N ILE A 130 -2.49 -13.04 2.48
CA ILE A 130 -1.78 -14.08 3.23
C ILE A 130 -2.72 -14.95 4.08
N SER A 131 -3.83 -14.41 4.57
CA SER A 131 -4.87 -15.16 5.28
C SER A 131 -5.55 -16.23 4.42
N GLN A 132 -5.50 -16.08 3.09
CA GLN A 132 -6.04 -17.01 2.10
C GLN A 132 -5.02 -18.06 1.66
N ILE A 133 -3.84 -18.08 2.24
CA ILE A 133 -2.76 -19.02 1.89
C ILE A 133 -2.77 -20.22 2.85
N ARG A 134 -2.48 -21.41 2.33
CA ARG A 134 -2.26 -22.62 3.13
C ARG A 134 -0.85 -22.59 3.71
N THR A 135 -0.68 -21.93 4.84
CA THR A 135 0.55 -21.97 5.63
C THR A 135 0.19 -22.21 7.08
N LYS A 136 1.13 -22.68 7.89
CA LYS A 136 1.08 -22.42 9.34
C LYS A 136 0.94 -20.92 9.50
N GLN A 137 0.06 -20.46 10.40
CA GLN A 137 -0.12 -19.03 10.64
C GLN A 137 1.25 -18.36 10.70
N PRO A 138 1.44 -17.19 10.03
CA PRO A 138 2.65 -16.42 10.22
C PRO A 138 2.79 -16.19 11.74
N GLU A 139 3.94 -16.53 12.30
CA GLU A 139 4.27 -16.08 13.65
C GLU A 139 4.13 -14.55 13.64
N GLU A 140 3.34 -14.01 14.56
CA GLU A 140 3.30 -12.59 14.77
C GLU A 140 4.75 -12.16 15.01
N ALA A 141 5.23 -11.22 14.20
CA ALA A 141 6.59 -10.73 14.34
C ALA A 141 6.70 -10.08 15.74
N GLU A 142 7.65 -10.57 16.54
CA GLU A 142 7.90 -9.95 17.85
C GLU A 142 8.22 -8.47 17.68
N PRO A 143 7.70 -7.60 18.57
CA PRO A 143 8.01 -6.18 18.54
C PRO A 143 9.53 -5.99 18.59
N LYS A 144 10.06 -5.20 17.67
CA LYS A 144 11.49 -4.88 17.66
C LYS A 144 11.81 -3.93 18.83
N PRO A 145 12.96 -4.10 19.49
CA PRO A 145 13.43 -3.15 20.50
C PRO A 145 13.59 -1.73 19.92
N MET A 146 13.39 -0.71 20.76
CA MET A 146 13.40 0.69 20.32
C MET A 146 14.77 1.14 19.77
N ASP A 147 15.86 0.61 20.30
CA ASP A 147 17.21 0.85 19.82
C ASP A 147 17.41 0.38 18.36
N GLN A 148 16.90 -0.80 18.02
CA GLN A 148 16.94 -1.30 16.65
C GLN A 148 16.04 -0.48 15.70
N LEU A 149 14.89 -0.02 16.19
CA LEU A 149 14.02 0.86 15.40
C LEU A 149 14.68 2.22 15.16
N MET A 150 15.34 2.77 16.18
CA MET A 150 16.07 4.02 16.08
C MET A 150 17.27 3.89 15.13
N GLU A 151 18.04 2.81 15.23
CA GLU A 151 19.15 2.53 14.32
C GLU A 151 18.66 2.44 12.87
N ALA A 152 17.58 1.70 12.62
CA ALA A 152 16.98 1.59 11.28
C ALA A 152 16.48 2.95 10.76
N LEU A 153 15.87 3.77 11.61
CA LEU A 153 15.39 5.11 11.27
C LEU A 153 16.52 6.05 10.86
N LEU A 154 17.67 5.93 11.51
CA LEU A 154 18.84 6.80 11.31
C LEU A 154 19.80 6.29 10.24
N THR A 155 19.68 5.02 9.84
CA THR A 155 20.49 4.45 8.75
C THR A 155 20.21 5.22 7.47
N ASP A 156 21.27 5.57 6.76
CA ASP A 156 21.20 6.33 5.49
C ASP A 156 20.60 7.75 5.59
N SER A 157 20.44 8.29 6.83
CA SER A 157 19.99 9.67 7.00
C SER A 157 21.05 10.66 6.52
N GLU A 158 20.74 11.46 5.52
CA GLU A 158 21.59 12.55 5.05
C GLU A 158 21.55 13.80 5.97
N VAL A 159 20.67 13.80 6.96
CA VAL A 159 20.41 14.93 7.85
C VAL A 159 21.12 14.73 9.17
N ARG A 160 21.80 15.77 9.65
CA ARG A 160 22.45 15.73 10.98
C ARG A 160 21.39 15.81 12.07
N ILE A 161 21.60 15.07 13.16
CA ILE A 161 20.74 15.12 14.34
C ILE A 161 21.57 15.60 15.51
N GLN A 162 21.08 16.62 16.24
CA GLN A 162 21.75 17.23 17.37
C GLN A 162 20.78 17.42 18.54
N ILE A 163 21.24 17.11 19.74
CA ILE A 163 20.51 17.41 20.97
C ILE A 163 20.57 18.91 21.24
N ALA A 164 19.43 19.51 21.59
CA ALA A 164 19.34 20.93 21.95
C ALA A 164 18.54 21.11 23.24
N ASP A 165 19.09 21.90 24.16
CA ASP A 165 18.44 22.21 25.42
C ASP A 165 17.53 23.44 25.37
N ASN A 166 17.65 24.25 24.30
CA ASN A 166 17.02 25.56 24.16
C ASN A 166 15.99 25.65 23.01
N LEU A 167 15.32 24.56 22.69
CA LEU A 167 14.21 24.62 21.75
C LEU A 167 13.01 25.38 22.32
N PRO A 168 12.21 26.09 21.50
CA PRO A 168 11.00 26.77 21.97
C PRO A 168 10.08 25.85 22.78
N ASP A 169 9.29 26.41 23.67
CA ASP A 169 8.34 25.64 24.48
C ASP A 169 7.42 24.78 23.54
N LYS A 170 7.15 23.56 23.99
CA LYS A 170 6.35 22.55 23.26
C LYS A 170 6.96 22.02 21.95
N VAL A 171 8.12 22.53 21.48
CA VAL A 171 8.82 21.97 20.33
C VAL A 171 9.70 20.82 20.79
N GLN A 172 9.39 19.61 20.34
CA GLN A 172 10.13 18.39 20.68
C GLN A 172 11.33 18.18 19.78
N ALA A 173 11.16 18.42 18.47
CA ALA A 173 12.24 18.45 17.50
C ALA A 173 11.92 19.45 16.39
N GLN A 174 12.96 19.90 15.68
CA GLN A 174 12.81 20.84 14.57
C GLN A 174 13.89 20.65 13.51
N TYR A 175 13.48 20.42 12.27
CA TYR A 175 14.36 20.46 11.12
C TYR A 175 14.63 21.90 10.71
N ILE A 176 15.90 22.22 10.48
CA ILE A 176 16.37 23.53 9.99
C ILE A 176 16.98 23.35 8.59
N PRO A 177 16.29 23.80 7.52
CA PRO A 177 16.69 23.58 6.12
C PRO A 177 18.12 24.04 5.81
N ASN A 178 18.43 25.30 6.12
CA ASN A 178 19.73 25.91 5.80
C ASN A 178 20.94 25.21 6.45
N LYS A 179 20.69 24.43 7.52
CA LYS A 179 21.73 23.68 8.22
C LYS A 179 21.68 22.19 7.91
N ARG A 180 20.64 21.72 7.24
CA ARG A 180 20.32 20.30 7.06
C ARG A 180 20.47 19.53 8.39
N THR A 181 19.88 20.09 9.46
CA THR A 181 20.05 19.57 10.81
C THR A 181 18.69 19.52 11.52
N ILE A 182 18.43 18.42 12.19
CA ILE A 182 17.31 18.23 13.11
C ILE A 182 17.84 18.47 14.51
N TYR A 183 17.25 19.43 15.21
CA TYR A 183 17.49 19.65 16.64
C TYR A 183 16.42 18.92 17.44
N VAL A 184 16.85 18.15 18.44
CA VAL A 184 15.98 17.28 19.23
C VAL A 184 16.08 17.70 20.70
N ARG A 185 14.94 17.89 21.37
CA ARG A 185 14.89 18.25 22.79
C ARG A 185 15.50 17.14 23.64
N ASN A 186 16.34 17.53 24.59
CA ASN A 186 16.91 16.63 25.57
C ASN A 186 15.85 16.14 26.59
N GLY A 187 16.03 14.94 27.15
CA GLY A 187 15.23 14.41 28.26
C GLY A 187 13.82 13.92 27.91
N MET A 188 13.51 13.71 26.66
CA MET A 188 12.25 13.04 26.20
C MET A 188 12.32 11.53 26.45
N SER A 189 11.15 10.88 26.52
CA SER A 189 11.08 9.41 26.46
C SER A 189 11.53 8.88 25.10
N GLU A 190 11.95 7.61 25.04
CA GLU A 190 12.36 6.95 23.79
C GLU A 190 11.29 7.05 22.71
N ASN A 191 10.03 6.75 23.04
CA ASN A 191 8.92 6.86 22.10
C ASN A 191 8.73 8.30 21.56
N ALA A 192 8.76 9.30 22.45
CA ALA A 192 8.63 10.69 22.06
C ALA A 192 9.79 11.13 21.15
N THR A 193 10.99 10.68 21.45
CA THR A 193 12.19 10.93 20.67
C THR A 193 12.08 10.32 19.28
N PHE A 194 11.71 9.04 19.21
CA PHE A 194 11.52 8.32 17.95
C PHE A 194 10.50 9.02 17.04
N HIS A 195 9.29 9.26 17.53
CA HIS A 195 8.24 9.91 16.74
C HIS A 195 8.59 11.36 16.34
N SER A 196 9.30 12.08 17.21
CA SER A 196 9.73 13.44 16.88
C SER A 196 10.78 13.45 15.77
N ILE A 197 11.76 12.55 15.84
CA ILE A 197 12.80 12.41 14.80
C ILE A 197 12.16 11.92 13.49
N SER A 198 11.30 10.90 13.53
CA SER A 198 10.62 10.38 12.34
C SER A 198 9.88 11.48 11.58
N ARG A 199 9.13 12.33 12.31
CA ARG A 199 8.41 13.45 11.68
C ARG A 199 9.35 14.51 11.10
N GLU A 200 10.45 14.83 11.76
CA GLU A 200 11.39 15.82 11.26
C GLU A 200 12.23 15.27 10.10
N LEU A 201 12.52 13.97 10.05
CA LEU A 201 13.11 13.32 8.88
C LEU A 201 12.15 13.34 7.69
N ALA A 202 10.86 13.09 7.92
CA ALA A 202 9.84 13.24 6.88
C ALA A 202 9.74 14.70 6.38
N CYS A 203 9.83 15.70 7.27
CA CYS A 203 9.92 17.10 6.85
C CYS A 203 11.16 17.36 6.00
N ALA A 204 12.31 16.80 6.37
CA ALA A 204 13.55 16.98 5.65
C ALA A 204 13.51 16.30 4.26
N SER A 205 12.87 15.14 4.13
CA SER A 205 12.70 14.44 2.83
C SER A 205 11.78 15.21 1.86
N LEU A 206 10.92 16.07 2.37
CA LEU A 206 10.03 16.92 1.58
C LEU A 206 10.66 18.30 1.27
N ASP A 207 11.89 18.57 1.71
CA ASP A 207 12.65 19.77 1.36
C ASP A 207 13.43 19.53 0.07
N HIS A 208 12.97 20.11 -1.02
CA HIS A 208 13.63 20.02 -2.33
C HIS A 208 14.84 20.93 -2.49
N HIS A 209 15.22 21.69 -1.45
CA HIS A 209 16.35 22.61 -1.43
C HIS A 209 16.31 23.72 -2.50
N ASP A 210 15.13 24.02 -3.02
CA ASP A 210 14.87 25.05 -4.03
C ASP A 210 14.37 26.37 -3.43
N GLY A 211 14.33 26.46 -2.10
CA GLY A 211 13.81 27.60 -1.35
C GLY A 211 12.29 27.60 -1.16
N SER A 212 11.57 26.63 -1.70
CA SER A 212 10.11 26.51 -1.57
C SER A 212 9.65 25.88 -0.26
N TYR A 213 10.56 25.30 0.53
CA TYR A 213 10.22 24.62 1.78
C TYR A 213 9.46 25.52 2.75
N SER A 214 8.32 25.02 3.19
CA SER A 214 7.53 25.62 4.27
C SER A 214 7.08 24.53 5.23
N ARG A 215 7.47 24.66 6.50
CA ARG A 215 7.05 23.69 7.52
C ARG A 215 5.52 23.51 7.57
N ALA A 216 4.77 24.59 7.44
CA ALA A 216 3.31 24.53 7.41
C ALA A 216 2.80 23.77 6.18
N GLY A 217 3.45 23.95 5.03
CA GLY A 217 3.07 23.28 3.79
C GLY A 217 3.30 21.77 3.79
N VAL A 218 4.35 21.30 4.47
CA VAL A 218 4.71 19.87 4.50
C VAL A 218 4.22 19.11 5.74
N SER A 219 3.72 19.82 6.77
CA SER A 219 3.46 19.22 8.09
C SER A 219 2.45 18.07 8.06
N ALA A 220 1.40 18.16 7.26
CA ALA A 220 0.39 17.11 7.13
C ALA A 220 0.96 15.84 6.47
N GLN A 221 1.73 16.00 5.40
CA GLN A 221 2.39 14.88 4.71
C GLN A 221 3.45 14.23 5.60
N ALA A 222 4.26 15.05 6.28
CA ALA A 222 5.28 14.55 7.22
C ALA A 222 4.66 13.79 8.40
N TYR A 223 3.52 14.26 8.91
CA TYR A 223 2.79 13.55 9.95
C TYR A 223 2.32 12.18 9.45
N CYS A 224 1.68 12.11 8.29
CA CYS A 224 1.22 10.84 7.71
C CYS A 224 2.39 9.86 7.46
N ALA A 225 3.51 10.36 6.93
CA ALA A 225 4.70 9.53 6.67
C ALA A 225 5.34 8.99 7.96
N ALA A 226 5.35 9.79 9.02
CA ALA A 226 5.90 9.37 10.31
C ALA A 226 4.94 8.50 11.13
N TYR A 227 3.65 8.45 10.78
CA TYR A 227 2.64 7.65 11.44
C TYR A 227 2.67 6.19 10.96
N VAL A 228 2.92 5.95 9.68
CA VAL A 228 2.96 4.62 9.04
C VAL A 228 4.29 3.91 9.29
#